data_7f8a20a5bcabf3ba6a3a587569562a23
#
_entry.id   7f8a20a5bcabf3ba6a3a587569562a23
#
_cell.length_a   1.000
_cell.length_b   1.000
_cell.length_c   1.000
_cell.angle_alpha   90.00
_cell.angle_beta   90.00
_cell.angle_gamma   90.00
#
_symmetry.space_group_name_H-M   'P 1'
#
loop_
_entity.id
_entity.type
_entity.pdbx_description
1 polymer ?
#
loop_
_entity_poly.entity_id
_entity_poly.type
_entity_poly.pdbx_seq_one_letter_code
_entity_poly.pdbx_strand_id
1 'polypeptide(L)'
;MTHDEARLLIGAAPGEAGPALEEHLAHCPQCTLFQAQMRRMDQDLALLLKAPLPPRTDTRVVALPVIARARSKSVTPGFPGLMALAASLILSVGLGILFWTLRPQTSLAAGVVGHIALESQSWSQVAPMTGAATDEVLAGAGVALDTTDTTVTYARSCLFNGHWVPHLVVQTASGPITVMVLRQEHIAAREAFRQNGYSGILVPVPAGGTLAVVARGDPNMDEVARAIAPHLRWTH
;
A
#
# COMPACT_ATOMS: atom_id res chain seq x y z
N MET A 1 14.85 -22.49 18.80
CA MET A 1 14.50 -21.73 17.58
C MET A 1 13.76 -20.46 17.99
N THR A 2 14.10 -19.33 17.39
CA THR A 2 13.43 -18.05 17.66
C THR A 2 12.08 -17.98 16.97
N HIS A 3 11.22 -17.04 17.36
CA HIS A 3 9.92 -16.80 16.74
C HIS A 3 10.05 -16.42 15.25
N ASP A 4 11.02 -15.59 14.92
CA ASP A 4 11.25 -15.14 13.54
C ASP A 4 11.78 -16.26 12.63
N GLU A 5 12.70 -17.08 13.14
CA GLU A 5 13.17 -18.27 12.43
C GLU A 5 12.00 -19.24 12.14
N ALA A 6 11.11 -19.46 13.11
CA ALA A 6 9.93 -20.31 12.92
C ALA A 6 9.02 -19.75 11.83
N ARG A 7 8.76 -18.44 11.82
CA ARG A 7 7.92 -17.79 10.81
C ARG A 7 8.51 -17.87 9.41
N LEU A 8 9.83 -17.72 9.26
CA LEU A 8 10.51 -17.88 7.98
C LEU A 8 10.36 -19.31 7.43
N LEU A 9 10.55 -20.31 8.27
CA LEU A 9 10.39 -21.71 7.88
C LEU A 9 8.94 -22.04 7.49
N ILE A 10 7.96 -21.59 8.28
CA ILE A 10 6.53 -21.75 7.98
C ILE A 10 6.16 -21.06 6.66
N GLY A 11 6.69 -19.85 6.40
CA GLY A 11 6.43 -19.14 5.16
C GLY A 11 7.03 -19.80 3.93
N ALA A 12 8.17 -20.45 4.06
CA ALA A 12 8.84 -21.15 2.96
C ALA A 12 8.19 -22.50 2.63
N ALA A 13 7.76 -23.27 3.63
CA ALA A 13 7.18 -24.58 3.46
C ALA A 13 6.13 -24.88 4.56
N PRO A 14 4.91 -24.36 4.43
CA PRO A 14 3.90 -24.45 5.49
C PRO A 14 3.43 -25.89 5.79
N GLY A 15 3.62 -26.80 4.85
CA GLY A 15 3.30 -28.24 4.99
C GLY A 15 4.36 -29.06 5.69
N GLU A 16 5.59 -28.57 5.74
CA GLU A 16 6.74 -29.31 6.29
C GLU A 16 7.12 -28.73 7.65
N ALA A 17 7.30 -29.61 8.64
CA ALA A 17 7.78 -29.22 9.96
C ALA A 17 8.93 -30.15 10.36
N GLY A 18 10.14 -29.61 10.45
CA GLY A 18 11.26 -30.32 11.02
C GLY A 18 11.15 -30.35 12.57
N PRO A 19 11.92 -31.22 13.25
CA PRO A 19 11.78 -31.45 14.70
C PRO A 19 11.87 -30.16 15.55
N ALA A 20 12.76 -29.24 15.18
CA ALA A 20 12.93 -27.97 15.89
C ALA A 20 11.73 -27.03 15.69
N LEU A 21 11.06 -27.07 14.53
CA LEU A 21 9.86 -26.30 14.29
C LEU A 21 8.66 -26.92 15.02
N GLU A 22 8.54 -28.24 15.04
CA GLU A 22 7.48 -28.93 15.79
C GLU A 22 7.55 -28.62 17.29
N GLU A 23 8.74 -28.68 17.86
CA GLU A 23 8.97 -28.31 19.25
C GLU A 23 8.57 -26.83 19.54
N HIS A 24 8.92 -25.91 18.63
CA HIS A 24 8.51 -24.51 18.77
C HIS A 24 6.99 -24.35 18.67
N LEU A 25 6.34 -25.03 17.72
CA LEU A 25 4.88 -24.97 17.53
C LEU A 25 4.11 -25.50 18.74
N ALA A 26 4.64 -26.52 19.42
CA ALA A 26 4.03 -27.06 20.64
C ALA A 26 3.95 -26.02 21.78
N HIS A 27 4.82 -25.00 21.79
CA HIS A 27 4.92 -24.01 22.85
C HIS A 27 4.56 -22.59 22.39
N CYS A 28 4.30 -22.35 21.09
CA CYS A 28 4.01 -21.02 20.54
C CYS A 28 2.65 -20.97 19.82
N PRO A 29 1.55 -20.57 20.48
CA PRO A 29 0.23 -20.49 19.86
C PRO A 29 0.18 -19.57 18.62
N GLN A 30 0.98 -18.49 18.62
CA GLN A 30 1.02 -17.56 17.50
C GLN A 30 1.60 -18.19 16.23
N CYS A 31 2.69 -18.96 16.35
CA CYS A 31 3.26 -19.67 15.22
C CYS A 31 2.36 -20.81 14.74
N THR A 32 1.64 -21.47 15.65
CA THR A 32 0.65 -22.49 15.29
C THR A 32 -0.49 -21.90 14.46
N LEU A 33 -1.04 -20.74 14.85
CA LEU A 33 -2.06 -20.03 14.10
C LEU A 33 -1.52 -19.57 12.74
N PHE A 34 -0.31 -19.03 12.71
CA PHE A 34 0.33 -18.59 11.48
C PHE A 34 0.53 -19.76 10.50
N GLN A 35 0.99 -20.91 10.99
CA GLN A 35 1.13 -22.11 10.17
C GLN A 35 -0.21 -22.57 9.59
N ALA A 36 -1.28 -22.56 10.40
CA ALA A 36 -2.62 -22.93 9.93
C ALA A 36 -3.11 -22.00 8.81
N GLN A 37 -2.87 -20.70 8.93
CA GLN A 37 -3.20 -19.70 7.90
C GLN A 37 -2.41 -19.94 6.61
N MET A 38 -1.10 -20.17 6.72
CA MET A 38 -0.24 -20.42 5.55
C MET A 38 -0.62 -21.72 4.83
N ARG A 39 -0.93 -22.79 5.57
CA ARG A 39 -1.42 -24.04 4.99
C ARG A 39 -2.75 -23.88 4.25
N ARG A 40 -3.66 -23.08 4.81
CA ARG A 40 -4.93 -22.79 4.15
C ARG A 40 -4.72 -22.03 2.84
N MET A 41 -3.89 -21.00 2.87
CA MET A 41 -3.53 -20.23 1.67
C MET A 41 -2.91 -21.14 0.59
N ASP A 42 -2.00 -22.02 0.96
CA ASP A 42 -1.37 -22.98 0.04
C ASP A 42 -2.40 -23.93 -0.59
N GLN A 43 -3.36 -24.44 0.20
CA GLN A 43 -4.47 -25.26 -0.28
C GLN A 43 -5.37 -24.49 -1.27
N ASP A 44 -5.74 -23.25 -0.94
CA ASP A 44 -6.58 -22.40 -1.80
C ASP A 44 -5.87 -22.11 -3.14
N LEU A 45 -4.56 -21.82 -3.10
CA LEU A 45 -3.75 -21.64 -4.30
C LEU A 45 -3.67 -22.93 -5.14
N ALA A 46 -3.48 -24.08 -4.49
CA ALA A 46 -3.44 -25.37 -5.18
C ALA A 46 -4.78 -25.70 -5.86
N LEU A 47 -5.91 -25.32 -5.25
CA LEU A 47 -7.24 -25.46 -5.86
C LEU A 47 -7.41 -24.55 -7.08
N LEU A 48 -6.97 -23.29 -6.98
CA LEU A 48 -7.04 -22.33 -8.08
C LEU A 48 -6.17 -22.75 -9.27
N LEU A 49 -4.98 -23.28 -9.00
CA LEU A 49 -4.07 -23.79 -10.04
C LEU A 49 -4.59 -25.05 -10.74
N LYS A 50 -5.44 -25.85 -10.07
CA LYS A 50 -6.11 -27.02 -10.66
C LYS A 50 -7.40 -26.68 -11.38
N ALA A 51 -7.94 -25.47 -11.19
CA ALA A 51 -9.14 -25.03 -11.90
C ALA A 51 -8.89 -25.07 -13.41
N PRO A 52 -9.77 -25.69 -14.21
CA PRO A 52 -9.64 -25.65 -15.65
C PRO A 52 -9.66 -24.18 -16.08
N LEU A 53 -8.61 -23.79 -16.81
CA LEU A 53 -8.59 -22.47 -17.42
C LEU A 53 -9.84 -22.32 -18.28
N PRO A 54 -10.57 -21.20 -18.19
CA PRO A 54 -11.68 -20.95 -19.10
C PRO A 54 -11.16 -21.12 -20.52
N PRO A 55 -11.96 -21.76 -21.42
CA PRO A 55 -11.53 -21.90 -22.80
C PRO A 55 -11.02 -20.54 -23.25
N ARG A 56 -9.79 -20.52 -23.74
CA ARG A 56 -9.24 -19.30 -24.33
C ARG A 56 -10.31 -18.83 -25.30
N THR A 57 -11.06 -17.80 -24.93
CA THR A 57 -11.79 -17.03 -25.93
C THR A 57 -10.73 -16.72 -26.95
N ASP A 58 -10.86 -17.30 -28.16
CA ASP A 58 -9.96 -17.06 -29.27
C ASP A 58 -9.68 -15.57 -29.29
N THR A 59 -8.62 -15.19 -28.63
CA THR A 59 -7.96 -13.95 -28.92
C THR A 59 -7.56 -14.20 -30.37
N ARG A 60 -8.45 -13.82 -31.27
CA ARG A 60 -8.17 -13.73 -32.68
C ARG A 60 -6.85 -12.99 -32.68
N VAL A 61 -5.77 -13.74 -32.75
CA VAL A 61 -4.47 -13.17 -33.03
C VAL A 61 -4.74 -12.53 -34.37
N VAL A 62 -5.06 -11.21 -34.34
CA VAL A 62 -5.04 -10.40 -35.53
C VAL A 62 -3.58 -10.52 -35.90
N ALA A 63 -3.33 -11.51 -36.75
CA ALA A 63 -2.05 -11.60 -37.44
C ALA A 63 -1.94 -10.22 -38.08
N LEU A 64 -1.17 -9.36 -37.41
CA LEU A 64 -0.72 -8.14 -38.06
C LEU A 64 -0.21 -8.65 -39.39
N PRO A 65 -0.74 -8.17 -40.54
CA PRO A 65 -0.28 -8.62 -41.83
C PRO A 65 1.24 -8.51 -41.73
N VAL A 66 1.92 -9.66 -41.75
CA VAL A 66 3.36 -9.67 -41.94
C VAL A 66 3.47 -8.89 -43.24
N ILE A 67 3.88 -7.63 -43.10
CA ILE A 67 4.16 -6.80 -44.24
C ILE A 67 5.20 -7.60 -44.97
N ALA A 68 4.72 -8.33 -46.01
CA ALA A 68 5.58 -9.10 -46.86
C ALA A 68 6.67 -8.11 -47.24
N ARG A 69 7.87 -8.43 -46.81
CA ARG A 69 9.06 -7.60 -47.04
C ARG A 69 9.13 -7.39 -48.53
N ALA A 70 8.39 -6.37 -48.96
CA ALA A 70 8.46 -5.93 -50.34
C ALA A 70 9.94 -5.71 -50.57
N ARG A 71 10.50 -6.52 -51.47
CA ARG A 71 11.87 -6.44 -51.91
C ARG A 71 12.12 -4.97 -52.20
N SER A 72 12.69 -4.25 -51.27
CA SER A 72 13.03 -2.87 -51.40
C SER A 72 14.02 -2.80 -52.55
N LYS A 73 13.52 -2.41 -53.71
CA LYS A 73 14.39 -1.73 -54.67
C LYS A 73 15.06 -0.65 -53.84
N SER A 74 16.37 -0.66 -53.82
CA SER A 74 17.21 0.33 -53.16
C SER A 74 16.74 1.73 -53.61
N VAL A 75 15.78 2.24 -52.89
CA VAL A 75 15.44 3.66 -52.95
C VAL A 75 16.50 4.32 -52.09
N THR A 76 17.44 4.95 -52.74
CA THR A 76 18.31 5.94 -52.11
C THR A 76 17.41 6.80 -51.24
N PRO A 77 17.68 6.92 -49.91
CA PRO A 77 16.83 7.70 -49.04
C PRO A 77 16.93 9.16 -49.44
N GLY A 78 16.02 9.58 -50.32
CA GLY A 78 15.85 10.99 -50.62
C GLY A 78 15.36 11.70 -49.36
N PHE A 79 15.70 12.94 -49.23
CA PHE A 79 15.36 13.88 -48.15
C PHE A 79 13.94 13.71 -47.49
N PRO A 80 12.86 13.26 -48.18
CA PRO A 80 11.54 13.07 -47.59
C PRO A 80 11.44 11.91 -46.60
N GLY A 81 12.28 10.87 -46.71
CA GLY A 81 12.24 9.72 -45.75
C GLY A 81 12.79 10.05 -44.36
N LEU A 82 13.79 10.90 -44.28
CA LEU A 82 14.34 11.39 -43.01
C LEU A 82 13.34 12.31 -42.29
N MET A 83 12.60 13.14 -43.05
CA MET A 83 11.56 14.01 -42.49
C MET A 83 10.37 13.20 -41.94
N ALA A 84 9.98 12.10 -42.58
CA ALA A 84 8.92 11.22 -42.08
C ALA A 84 9.31 10.50 -40.79
N LEU A 85 10.56 10.05 -40.66
CA LEU A 85 11.11 9.47 -39.44
C LEU A 85 11.17 10.49 -38.31
N ALA A 86 11.63 11.70 -38.56
CA ALA A 86 11.66 12.78 -37.57
C ALA A 86 10.24 13.16 -37.11
N ALA A 87 9.28 13.26 -38.00
CA ALA A 87 7.90 13.56 -37.68
C ALA A 87 7.25 12.47 -36.78
N SER A 88 7.51 11.19 -37.09
CA SER A 88 6.99 10.08 -36.26
C SER A 88 7.61 10.06 -34.88
N LEU A 89 8.89 10.39 -34.76
CA LEU A 89 9.57 10.48 -33.45
C LEU A 89 9.02 11.64 -32.60
N ILE A 90 8.84 12.81 -33.22
CA ILE A 90 8.26 13.98 -32.55
C ILE A 90 6.83 13.69 -32.09
N LEU A 91 6.03 13.03 -32.94
CA LEU A 91 4.65 12.67 -32.61
C LEU A 91 4.59 11.66 -31.47
N SER A 92 5.45 10.63 -31.47
CA SER A 92 5.47 9.62 -30.42
C SER A 92 5.95 10.19 -29.06
N VAL A 93 6.96 11.06 -29.08
CA VAL A 93 7.43 11.76 -27.88
C VAL A 93 6.36 12.75 -27.38
N GLY A 94 5.74 13.50 -28.30
CA GLY A 94 4.67 14.43 -27.94
C GLY A 94 3.45 13.73 -27.34
N LEU A 95 3.01 12.61 -27.93
CA LEU A 95 1.94 11.77 -27.37
C LEU A 95 2.33 11.16 -26.03
N GLY A 96 3.58 10.74 -25.87
CA GLY A 96 4.10 10.22 -24.59
C GLY A 96 4.09 11.28 -23.49
N ILE A 97 4.55 12.49 -23.79
CA ILE A 97 4.51 13.63 -22.85
C ILE A 97 3.05 14.00 -22.54
N LEU A 98 2.18 14.10 -23.57
CA LEU A 98 0.76 14.39 -23.38
C LEU A 98 0.08 13.33 -22.51
N PHE A 99 0.33 12.05 -22.74
CA PHE A 99 -0.20 10.97 -21.94
C PHE A 99 0.29 11.05 -20.49
N TRP A 100 1.55 11.41 -20.28
CA TRP A 100 2.12 11.56 -18.93
C TRP A 100 1.54 12.77 -18.20
N THR A 101 1.35 13.90 -18.87
CA THR A 101 0.76 15.12 -18.28
C THR A 101 -0.74 14.97 -18.03
N LEU A 102 -1.45 14.18 -18.85
CA LEU A 102 -2.88 13.92 -18.68
C LEU A 102 -3.18 12.74 -17.74
N ARG A 103 -2.16 12.04 -17.23
CA ARG A 103 -2.40 11.02 -16.20
C ARG A 103 -3.06 11.70 -15.00
N PRO A 104 -4.25 11.23 -14.56
CA PRO A 104 -4.84 11.73 -13.33
C PRO A 104 -3.83 11.48 -12.21
N GLN A 105 -3.27 12.54 -11.68
CA GLN A 105 -2.47 12.48 -10.45
C GLN A 105 -3.45 11.99 -9.39
N THR A 106 -3.29 10.76 -8.92
CA THR A 106 -4.06 10.28 -7.77
C THR A 106 -3.72 11.22 -6.62
N SER A 107 -4.71 11.97 -6.13
CA SER A 107 -4.48 12.86 -5.00
C SER A 107 -3.95 12.06 -3.81
N LEU A 108 -3.14 12.67 -2.96
CA LEU A 108 -2.62 12.02 -1.75
C LEU A 108 -3.77 11.43 -0.92
N ALA A 109 -4.89 12.16 -0.84
CA ALA A 109 -6.12 11.69 -0.19
C ALA A 109 -6.65 10.38 -0.81
N ALA A 110 -6.68 10.27 -2.15
CA ALA A 110 -7.11 9.05 -2.83
C ALA A 110 -6.16 7.87 -2.56
N GLY A 111 -4.86 8.13 -2.54
CA GLY A 111 -3.84 7.13 -2.18
C GLY A 111 -4.03 6.62 -0.74
N VAL A 112 -4.22 7.52 0.22
CA VAL A 112 -4.45 7.20 1.63
C VAL A 112 -5.72 6.37 1.79
N VAL A 113 -6.85 6.78 1.19
CA VAL A 113 -8.11 6.02 1.26
C VAL A 113 -7.96 4.64 0.62
N GLY A 114 -7.28 4.55 -0.54
CA GLY A 114 -7.01 3.28 -1.21
C GLY A 114 -6.20 2.32 -0.32
N HIS A 115 -5.16 2.82 0.34
CA HIS A 115 -4.34 2.04 1.26
C HIS A 115 -5.15 1.52 2.47
N ILE A 116 -5.91 2.40 3.11
CA ILE A 116 -6.76 2.06 4.26
C ILE A 116 -7.84 1.03 3.88
N ALA A 117 -8.42 1.14 2.70
CA ALA A 117 -9.43 0.20 2.21
C ALA A 117 -8.87 -1.21 2.04
N LEU A 118 -7.61 -1.36 1.61
CA LEU A 118 -6.91 -2.64 1.52
C LEU A 118 -6.61 -3.25 2.89
N GLU A 119 -6.41 -2.42 3.91
CA GLU A 119 -6.14 -2.84 5.29
C GLU A 119 -7.40 -2.73 6.18
N SER A 120 -8.57 -3.00 5.65
CA SER A 120 -9.86 -2.85 6.35
C SER A 120 -9.94 -3.62 7.68
N GLN A 121 -9.14 -4.68 7.86
CA GLN A 121 -9.05 -5.44 9.11
C GLN A 121 -8.42 -4.64 10.27
N SER A 122 -7.63 -3.60 10.00
CA SER A 122 -7.05 -2.75 11.04
C SER A 122 -8.12 -2.08 11.91
N TRP A 123 -9.28 -1.79 11.34
CA TRP A 123 -10.40 -1.14 12.02
C TRP A 123 -11.22 -2.06 12.93
N SER A 124 -11.10 -3.37 12.76
CA SER A 124 -11.82 -4.37 13.56
C SER A 124 -11.07 -4.78 14.81
N GLN A 125 -9.83 -4.34 14.96
CA GLN A 125 -9.03 -4.63 16.16
C GLN A 125 -9.46 -3.70 17.29
N VAL A 126 -9.85 -4.31 18.42
CA VAL A 126 -10.32 -3.58 19.62
C VAL A 126 -9.39 -3.74 20.83
N ALA A 127 -8.48 -4.72 20.76
CA ALA A 127 -7.54 -4.96 21.86
C ALA A 127 -6.48 -3.85 21.89
N PRO A 128 -6.25 -3.20 23.04
CA PRO A 128 -5.19 -2.20 23.17
C PRO A 128 -3.81 -2.78 22.90
N MET A 129 -3.00 -2.04 22.16
CA MET A 129 -1.58 -2.34 21.99
C MET A 129 -0.76 -1.78 23.15
N THR A 130 0.39 -2.39 23.40
CA THR A 130 1.34 -1.86 24.38
C THR A 130 2.03 -0.60 23.85
N GLY A 131 2.36 0.36 24.72
CA GLY A 131 3.09 1.56 24.33
C GLY A 131 4.41 1.21 23.63
N ALA A 132 5.17 0.23 24.12
CA ALA A 132 6.42 -0.21 23.52
C ALA A 132 6.27 -0.68 22.07
N ALA A 133 5.21 -1.42 21.73
CA ALA A 133 4.95 -1.87 20.36
C ALA A 133 4.54 -0.70 19.43
N THR A 134 3.84 0.29 19.98
CA THR A 134 3.49 1.51 19.24
C THR A 134 4.73 2.37 18.99
N ASP A 135 5.58 2.52 20.01
CA ASP A 135 6.82 3.31 19.94
C ASP A 135 7.80 2.73 18.92
N GLU A 136 7.93 1.41 18.83
CA GLU A 136 8.77 0.74 17.82
C GLU A 136 8.34 1.11 16.39
N VAL A 137 7.04 1.13 16.13
CA VAL A 137 6.51 1.50 14.79
C VAL A 137 6.75 2.97 14.49
N LEU A 138 6.64 3.85 15.49
CA LEU A 138 6.77 5.29 15.35
C LEU A 138 8.21 5.76 15.31
N ALA A 139 9.12 5.08 15.98
CA ALA A 139 10.54 5.47 16.08
C ALA A 139 11.20 5.63 14.70
N GLY A 140 10.87 4.73 13.74
CA GLY A 140 11.37 4.79 12.36
C GLY A 140 10.93 6.03 11.59
N ALA A 141 9.87 6.72 12.03
CA ALA A 141 9.37 7.95 11.41
C ALA A 141 9.72 9.22 12.20
N GLY A 142 10.48 9.12 13.28
CA GLY A 142 10.81 10.27 14.12
C GLY A 142 9.58 10.91 14.75
N VAL A 143 8.66 10.07 15.23
CA VAL A 143 7.41 10.48 15.89
C VAL A 143 7.26 9.68 17.17
N ALA A 144 6.75 10.30 18.21
CA ALA A 144 6.29 9.65 19.42
C ALA A 144 4.81 9.98 19.64
N LEU A 145 4.06 9.02 20.16
CA LEU A 145 2.66 9.20 20.54
C LEU A 145 2.55 9.10 22.05
N ASP A 146 1.99 10.14 22.66
CA ASP A 146 1.60 10.07 24.07
C ASP A 146 0.33 9.23 24.19
N THR A 147 0.46 8.04 24.77
CA THR A 147 -0.64 7.08 24.92
C THR A 147 -1.34 7.18 26.28
N THR A 148 -1.04 8.20 27.10
CA THR A 148 -1.60 8.33 28.45
C THR A 148 -3.12 8.36 28.44
N ASP A 149 -3.73 9.11 27.47
CA ASP A 149 -5.18 9.23 27.32
C ASP A 149 -5.67 8.71 25.95
N THR A 150 -4.83 7.91 25.26
CA THR A 150 -5.11 7.49 23.90
C THR A 150 -4.96 5.97 23.78
N THR A 151 -5.99 5.28 23.34
CA THR A 151 -5.94 3.84 23.12
C THR A 151 -5.62 3.52 21.67
N VAL A 152 -4.44 2.96 21.43
CA VAL A 152 -4.03 2.44 20.13
C VAL A 152 -4.42 0.97 20.05
N THR A 153 -5.16 0.58 19.01
CA THR A 153 -5.59 -0.80 18.79
C THR A 153 -4.90 -1.46 17.61
N TYR A 154 -4.22 -0.66 16.79
CA TYR A 154 -3.42 -1.13 15.66
C TYR A 154 -2.24 -0.20 15.45
N ALA A 155 -1.05 -0.77 15.25
CA ALA A 155 0.15 -0.04 14.87
C ALA A 155 1.00 -0.93 13.96
N ARG A 156 1.34 -0.43 12.78
CA ARG A 156 2.14 -1.16 11.81
C ARG A 156 2.92 -0.19 10.92
N SER A 157 4.11 -0.61 10.48
CA SER A 157 4.80 0.04 9.39
C SER A 157 4.31 -0.58 8.07
N CYS A 158 3.70 0.23 7.21
CA CYS A 158 3.08 -0.19 5.95
C CYS A 158 3.78 0.45 4.76
N LEU A 159 3.78 -0.22 3.61
CA LEU A 159 4.36 0.34 2.39
C LEU A 159 3.34 1.26 1.71
N PHE A 160 3.64 2.55 1.63
CA PHE A 160 2.82 3.55 0.97
C PHE A 160 3.68 4.39 0.01
N ASN A 161 3.30 4.46 -1.25
CA ASN A 161 4.06 5.16 -2.31
C ASN A 161 5.56 4.81 -2.35
N GLY A 162 5.90 3.54 -2.06
CA GLY A 162 7.29 3.07 -2.04
C GLY A 162 8.07 3.34 -0.75
N HIS A 163 7.44 3.91 0.27
CA HIS A 163 8.05 4.22 1.56
C HIS A 163 7.34 3.50 2.71
N TRP A 164 8.12 3.11 3.72
CA TRP A 164 7.57 2.56 4.95
C TRP A 164 7.04 3.69 5.82
N VAL A 165 5.75 3.65 6.13
CA VAL A 165 5.05 4.67 6.90
C VAL A 165 4.33 4.07 8.10
N PRO A 166 4.36 4.70 9.27
CA PRO A 166 3.52 4.31 10.39
C PRO A 166 2.04 4.46 10.06
N HIS A 167 1.29 3.39 10.31
CA HIS A 167 -0.15 3.34 10.22
C HIS A 167 -0.71 2.88 11.57
N LEU A 168 -1.46 3.74 12.22
CA LEU A 168 -2.05 3.53 13.53
C LEU A 168 -3.58 3.57 13.42
N VAL A 169 -4.25 2.80 14.27
CA VAL A 169 -5.68 3.01 14.57
C VAL A 169 -5.82 3.36 16.04
N VAL A 170 -6.44 4.49 16.28
CA VAL A 170 -6.65 5.08 17.58
C VAL A 170 -8.14 5.09 17.89
N GLN A 171 -8.51 4.65 19.08
CA GLN A 171 -9.90 4.71 19.53
C GLN A 171 -10.21 6.09 20.09
N THR A 172 -11.30 6.67 19.62
CA THR A 172 -11.82 7.96 20.11
C THR A 172 -13.27 7.83 20.53
N ALA A 173 -13.80 8.84 21.18
CA ALA A 173 -15.22 8.90 21.54
C ALA A 173 -16.15 8.82 20.31
N SER A 174 -15.66 9.29 19.14
CA SER A 174 -16.38 9.25 17.85
C SER A 174 -16.14 7.94 17.07
N GLY A 175 -15.43 6.97 17.65
CA GLY A 175 -15.06 5.71 17.01
C GLY A 175 -13.57 5.62 16.62
N PRO A 176 -13.19 4.54 15.93
CA PRO A 176 -11.81 4.35 15.52
C PRO A 176 -11.43 5.32 14.41
N ILE A 177 -10.22 5.83 14.49
CA ILE A 177 -9.61 6.70 13.47
C ILE A 177 -8.26 6.12 13.07
N THR A 178 -7.92 6.27 11.80
CA THR A 178 -6.61 5.96 11.26
C THR A 178 -5.72 7.20 11.27
N VAL A 179 -4.49 7.02 11.69
CA VAL A 179 -3.43 8.02 11.63
C VAL A 179 -2.26 7.45 10.85
N MET A 180 -1.84 8.13 9.78
CA MET A 180 -0.66 7.76 8.99
C MET A 180 0.34 8.91 9.00
N VAL A 181 1.62 8.59 9.19
CA VAL A 181 2.71 9.57 9.20
C VAL A 181 3.49 9.47 7.89
N LEU A 182 3.25 10.40 6.99
CA LEU A 182 3.74 10.39 5.61
C LEU A 182 4.92 11.36 5.47
N ARG A 183 6.12 10.93 5.88
CA ARG A 183 7.33 11.79 5.93
C ARG A 183 7.78 12.29 4.55
N GLN A 184 7.55 11.51 3.51
CA GLN A 184 7.98 11.80 2.14
C GLN A 184 6.94 12.56 1.33
N GLU A 185 5.71 12.63 1.84
CA GLU A 185 4.61 13.32 1.16
C GLU A 185 4.47 14.74 1.72
N HIS A 186 4.43 15.73 0.84
CA HIS A 186 4.39 17.14 1.24
C HIS A 186 3.18 17.83 0.61
N ILE A 187 2.40 18.46 1.44
CA ILE A 187 1.28 19.32 1.01
C ILE A 187 1.55 20.75 1.44
N ALA A 188 1.10 21.70 0.62
CA ALA A 188 1.32 23.12 0.89
C ALA A 188 0.43 23.67 2.02
N ALA A 189 -0.76 23.12 2.17
CA ALA A 189 -1.76 23.55 3.14
C ALA A 189 -2.59 22.35 3.62
N ARG A 190 -3.26 22.55 4.76
CA ARG A 190 -4.22 21.58 5.28
C ARG A 190 -5.33 21.32 4.25
N GLU A 191 -5.65 20.07 4.02
CA GLU A 191 -6.65 19.62 3.07
C GLU A 191 -7.64 18.67 3.75
N ALA A 192 -8.94 18.97 3.70
CA ALA A 192 -10.00 18.06 4.12
C ALA A 192 -10.56 17.34 2.90
N PHE A 193 -10.89 16.05 3.05
CA PHE A 193 -11.44 15.26 1.95
C PHE A 193 -12.54 14.31 2.41
N ARG A 194 -13.40 13.93 1.45
CA ARG A 194 -14.41 12.87 1.61
C ARG A 194 -14.38 11.98 0.38
N GLN A 195 -14.17 10.68 0.58
CA GLN A 195 -14.06 9.73 -0.51
C GLN A 195 -14.39 8.31 -0.05
N ASN A 196 -15.19 7.60 -0.82
CA ASN A 196 -15.49 6.16 -0.61
C ASN A 196 -15.99 5.82 0.81
N GLY A 197 -16.79 6.72 1.42
CA GLY A 197 -17.29 6.52 2.79
C GLY A 197 -16.30 6.83 3.90
N TYR A 198 -15.15 7.39 3.56
CA TYR A 198 -14.15 7.94 4.50
C TYR A 198 -14.16 9.46 4.48
N SER A 199 -14.02 10.06 5.64
CA SER A 199 -13.71 11.47 5.81
C SER A 199 -12.31 11.60 6.40
N GLY A 200 -11.52 12.53 5.90
CA GLY A 200 -10.15 12.67 6.36
C GLY A 200 -9.62 14.08 6.22
N ILE A 201 -8.47 14.27 6.84
CA ILE A 201 -7.73 15.51 6.81
C ILE A 201 -6.24 15.20 6.64
N LEU A 202 -5.62 15.92 5.74
CA LEU A 202 -4.18 15.94 5.56
C LEU A 202 -3.65 17.24 6.19
N VAL A 203 -2.66 17.12 7.05
CA VAL A 203 -2.08 18.25 7.76
C VAL A 203 -0.58 18.30 7.47
N PRO A 204 -0.04 19.42 6.95
CA PRO A 204 1.39 19.56 6.78
C PRO A 204 2.07 19.61 8.15
N VAL A 205 3.20 18.92 8.26
CA VAL A 205 3.96 18.85 9.51
C VAL A 205 5.14 19.80 9.46
N PRO A 206 5.35 20.66 10.49
CA PRO A 206 6.46 21.61 10.52
C PRO A 206 7.84 20.96 10.38
N ALA A 207 8.01 19.75 10.91
CA ALA A 207 9.25 18.96 10.81
C ALA A 207 9.42 18.25 9.44
N GLY A 208 8.52 18.49 8.50
CA GLY A 208 8.48 17.87 7.17
C GLY A 208 7.54 16.67 7.08
N GLY A 209 6.88 16.55 5.93
CA GLY A 209 5.92 15.50 5.66
C GLY A 209 4.46 15.90 5.91
N THR A 210 3.58 14.92 5.89
CA THR A 210 2.14 15.08 6.04
C THR A 210 1.61 14.08 7.06
N LEU A 211 0.73 14.55 7.94
CA LEU A 211 -0.07 13.69 8.80
C LEU A 211 -1.44 13.48 8.13
N ALA A 212 -1.80 12.22 7.90
CA ALA A 212 -3.13 11.87 7.45
C ALA A 212 -3.95 11.32 8.62
N VAL A 213 -5.10 11.93 8.88
CA VAL A 213 -6.08 11.50 9.88
C VAL A 213 -7.37 11.16 9.16
N VAL A 214 -7.85 9.92 9.30
CA VAL A 214 -8.99 9.42 8.54
C VAL A 214 -9.95 8.67 9.45
N ALA A 215 -11.24 8.91 9.25
CA ALA A 215 -12.33 8.21 9.93
C ALA A 215 -13.32 7.63 8.93
N ARG A 216 -14.10 6.65 9.34
CA ARG A 216 -15.26 6.17 8.57
C ARG A 216 -16.46 7.08 8.80
N GLY A 217 -17.29 7.23 7.77
CA GLY A 217 -18.48 8.08 7.83
C GLY A 217 -18.14 9.57 7.74
N ASP A 218 -18.85 10.39 8.48
CA ASP A 218 -18.78 11.85 8.41
C ASP A 218 -18.67 12.50 9.80
N PRO A 219 -17.65 12.16 10.60
CA PRO A 219 -17.39 12.85 11.84
C PRO A 219 -16.87 14.26 11.60
N ASN A 220 -16.91 15.09 12.63
CA ASN A 220 -16.25 16.40 12.60
C ASN A 220 -14.72 16.21 12.61
N MET A 221 -14.09 16.21 11.42
CA MET A 221 -12.65 15.96 11.29
C MET A 221 -11.79 17.01 11.97
N ASP A 222 -12.30 18.22 12.19
CA ASP A 222 -11.57 19.26 12.94
C ASP A 222 -11.51 18.94 14.43
N GLU A 223 -12.54 18.35 14.96
CA GLU A 223 -12.57 17.88 16.34
C GLU A 223 -11.65 16.67 16.53
N VAL A 224 -11.73 15.72 15.60
CA VAL A 224 -10.85 14.54 15.57
C VAL A 224 -9.37 14.94 15.50
N ALA A 225 -9.01 15.85 14.61
CA ALA A 225 -7.63 16.31 14.49
C ALA A 225 -7.15 17.06 15.74
N ARG A 226 -8.00 17.88 16.36
CA ARG A 226 -7.69 18.56 17.62
C ARG A 226 -7.52 17.60 18.79
N ALA A 227 -8.23 16.49 18.79
CA ALA A 227 -8.08 15.46 19.83
C ALA A 227 -6.75 14.70 19.72
N ILE A 228 -6.20 14.54 18.50
CA ILE A 228 -4.98 13.73 18.28
C ILE A 228 -3.71 14.57 18.25
N ALA A 229 -3.75 15.76 17.67
CA ALA A 229 -2.56 16.59 17.49
C ALA A 229 -1.72 16.82 18.76
N PRO A 230 -2.30 17.03 19.96
CA PRO A 230 -1.52 17.20 21.18
C PRO A 230 -0.73 15.96 21.61
N HIS A 231 -1.17 14.77 21.21
CA HIS A 231 -0.53 13.51 21.59
C HIS A 231 0.63 13.12 20.66
N LEU A 232 0.77 13.78 19.50
CA LEU A 232 1.84 13.53 18.55
C LEU A 232 3.01 14.48 18.79
N ARG A 233 4.18 13.94 19.09
CA ARG A 233 5.43 14.67 19.25
C ARG A 233 6.42 14.26 18.17
N TRP A 234 7.02 15.27 17.53
CA TRP A 234 8.06 15.06 16.52
C TRP A 234 9.40 14.98 17.24
N THR A 235 10.09 13.83 17.08
CA THR A 235 11.44 13.62 17.59
C THR A 235 12.41 13.88 16.44
N HIS A 236 13.37 14.74 16.66
CA HIS A 236 14.41 15.12 15.67
C HIS A 236 15.48 14.05 15.55
#